data_88132ffb6d9823a3e0d3368cd42c2908
#
_entry.id   88132ffb6d9823a3e0d3368cd42c2908
#
_cell.length_a   1.000
_cell.length_b   1.000
_cell.length_c   1.000
_cell.angle_alpha   90.00
_cell.angle_beta   90.00
_cell.angle_gamma   90.00
#
_symmetry.space_group_name_H-M   'P 1'
#
loop_
_entity.id
_entity.type
_entity.pdbx_description
1 polymer ?
#
loop_
_entity_poly.entity_id
_entity_poly.type
_entity_poly.pdbx_seq_one_letter_code
_entity_poly.pdbx_strand_id
1 'polypeptide(L)'
;GLTNGNGLTNGEGVGGYSKIKLKSKDRRPITNSLIVILLVLLLGGGCIYYISDNTSDSQISINGNFSDWNDIERIPLQTSNIATANVDLVSVSTKTDSVFLSLLTVTKEPIFSSDQGRTIRILIDSDNNTETGYFVPGLGADNLIEIHGTKALLTNNATIHSSSLYDFNNERDRTDWNAFTYLTDVDTASNGDFTESQVPLFELRAQESDPIKILWLTSDGMGETDVSESIVGINTETILLNEALFS
;
A
#
# COMPACT_ATOMS: atom_id res chain seq x y z
N GLY A 1 -68.32 -11.00 -27.54
CA GLY A 1 -68.35 -11.92 -28.66
C GLY A 1 -67.14 -12.83 -28.54
N LEU A 2 -67.18 -14.05 -28.08
CA LEU A 2 -67.13 -15.34 -28.80
C LEU A 2 -66.24 -15.29 -30.04
N THR A 3 -65.23 -16.12 -30.24
CA THR A 3 -65.18 -17.60 -30.33
C THR A 3 -63.77 -18.13 -30.40
N ASN A 4 -63.61 -19.31 -29.80
CA ASN A 4 -62.74 -20.45 -30.07
C ASN A 4 -61.98 -20.57 -31.38
N GLY A 5 -60.82 -21.25 -31.32
CA GLY A 5 -60.16 -21.92 -32.42
C GLY A 5 -59.01 -22.79 -31.93
N ASN A 6 -59.25 -24.06 -31.72
CA ASN A 6 -58.28 -25.16 -31.52
C ASN A 6 -57.42 -25.38 -32.75
N GLY A 7 -56.18 -25.77 -32.55
CA GLY A 7 -55.33 -26.32 -33.57
C GLY A 7 -54.11 -27.03 -32.99
N LEU A 8 -54.26 -28.32 -32.73
CA LEU A 8 -53.18 -29.26 -32.47
C LEU A 8 -52.45 -29.58 -33.78
N THR A 9 -51.12 -29.54 -33.77
CA THR A 9 -50.31 -30.47 -34.61
C THR A 9 -49.02 -30.81 -33.90
N ASN A 10 -48.80 -32.12 -33.75
CA ASN A 10 -47.59 -32.77 -33.26
C ASN A 10 -46.41 -32.49 -34.18
N GLY A 11 -45.24 -32.36 -33.63
CA GLY A 11 -43.96 -32.42 -34.34
C GLY A 11 -42.89 -32.93 -33.40
N GLU A 12 -42.65 -34.23 -33.44
CA GLU A 12 -41.50 -34.87 -32.80
C GLU A 12 -40.22 -34.38 -33.47
N GLY A 13 -39.28 -33.92 -32.67
CA GLY A 13 -37.92 -33.58 -33.05
C GLY A 13 -36.94 -34.00 -31.97
N VAL A 14 -36.46 -35.24 -32.10
CA VAL A 14 -35.38 -35.79 -31.28
C VAL A 14 -34.10 -35.01 -31.57
N GLY A 15 -33.61 -34.30 -30.62
CA GLY A 15 -32.29 -33.68 -30.64
C GLY A 15 -31.60 -33.85 -29.30
N GLY A 16 -30.89 -34.94 -29.14
CA GLY A 16 -30.10 -35.22 -27.94
C GLY A 16 -28.98 -34.25 -27.77
N TYR A 17 -29.11 -33.32 -26.80
CA TYR A 17 -27.98 -32.56 -26.34
C TYR A 17 -27.16 -33.40 -25.37
N SER A 18 -26.05 -33.92 -25.84
CA SER A 18 -25.00 -34.53 -25.04
C SER A 18 -24.48 -33.48 -24.05
N LYS A 19 -24.77 -33.68 -22.77
CA LYS A 19 -24.16 -32.89 -21.68
C LYS A 19 -22.66 -33.19 -21.69
N ILE A 20 -21.87 -32.24 -22.23
CA ILE A 20 -20.43 -32.22 -22.04
C ILE A 20 -20.20 -31.97 -20.56
N LYS A 21 -19.88 -33.02 -19.81
CA LYS A 21 -19.30 -32.90 -18.49
C LYS A 21 -17.91 -32.24 -18.64
N LEU A 22 -17.83 -30.94 -18.42
CA LEU A 22 -16.57 -30.28 -18.18
C LEU A 22 -15.98 -30.90 -16.92
N LYS A 23 -14.96 -31.71 -17.11
CA LYS A 23 -14.11 -32.23 -16.03
C LYS A 23 -13.52 -31.00 -15.34
N SER A 24 -13.95 -30.72 -14.12
CA SER A 24 -13.32 -29.78 -13.22
C SER A 24 -11.83 -30.13 -13.18
N LYS A 25 -11.03 -29.25 -13.76
CA LYS A 25 -9.57 -29.35 -13.66
C LYS A 25 -9.23 -29.04 -12.19
N ASP A 26 -8.94 -30.08 -11.43
CA ASP A 26 -8.40 -29.97 -10.07
C ASP A 26 -7.25 -28.98 -10.12
N ARG A 27 -7.50 -27.74 -9.69
CA ARG A 27 -6.46 -26.80 -9.38
C ARG A 27 -5.88 -27.26 -8.05
N ARG A 28 -4.89 -28.13 -8.12
CA ARG A 28 -4.04 -28.37 -6.98
C ARG A 28 -3.47 -27.00 -6.61
N PRO A 29 -3.51 -26.60 -5.32
CA PRO A 29 -2.79 -25.42 -4.90
C PRO A 29 -1.34 -25.63 -5.31
N ILE A 30 -0.76 -24.65 -5.96
CA ILE A 30 0.69 -24.62 -6.21
C ILE A 30 1.30 -24.41 -4.84
N THR A 31 1.43 -25.49 -4.09
CA THR A 31 2.36 -25.53 -2.96
C THR A 31 3.71 -25.28 -3.59
N ASN A 32 4.36 -24.22 -3.14
CA ASN A 32 5.72 -23.87 -3.53
C ASN A 32 6.58 -25.14 -3.44
N SER A 33 6.76 -25.79 -4.58
CA SER A 33 7.58 -26.99 -4.66
C SER A 33 9.02 -26.54 -4.47
N LEU A 34 9.59 -26.96 -3.36
CA LEU A 34 11.01 -27.01 -3.13
C LEU A 34 11.69 -27.52 -4.40
N ILE A 35 12.30 -26.65 -5.20
CA ILE A 35 13.20 -27.08 -6.25
C ILE A 35 14.52 -27.35 -5.57
N VAL A 36 14.66 -28.58 -5.06
CA VAL A 36 15.97 -29.11 -4.67
C VAL A 36 16.64 -29.49 -5.97
N ILE A 37 17.47 -28.62 -6.50
CA ILE A 37 18.39 -28.97 -7.59
C ILE A 37 19.55 -29.72 -6.96
N LEU A 38 19.48 -31.05 -6.96
CA LEU A 38 20.61 -31.92 -6.63
C LEU A 38 21.54 -31.95 -7.85
N LEU A 39 22.54 -31.09 -7.87
CA LEU A 39 23.60 -31.13 -8.86
C LEU A 39 24.68 -32.10 -8.33
N VAL A 40 24.59 -33.37 -8.70
CA VAL A 40 25.66 -34.34 -8.45
C VAL A 40 26.74 -34.12 -9.49
N LEU A 41 27.80 -33.39 -9.12
CA LEU A 41 29.04 -33.37 -9.88
C LEU A 41 29.81 -34.69 -9.60
N LEU A 42 29.69 -35.64 -10.53
CA LEU A 42 30.53 -36.84 -10.62
C LEU A 42 31.93 -36.46 -11.10
N LEU A 43 32.75 -35.84 -10.25
CA LEU A 43 34.21 -35.86 -10.27
C LEU A 43 34.68 -35.13 -8.99
N GLY A 44 34.88 -35.90 -7.91
CA GLY A 44 35.57 -35.41 -6.69
C GLY A 44 34.65 -34.89 -5.59
N GLY A 45 33.95 -35.77 -4.94
CA GLY A 45 33.64 -35.80 -3.49
C GLY A 45 33.11 -34.54 -2.76
N GLY A 46 32.34 -33.66 -3.41
CA GLY A 46 31.77 -32.50 -2.69
C GLY A 46 30.31 -32.30 -3.01
N CYS A 47 29.40 -32.59 -2.08
CA CYS A 47 28.00 -32.17 -2.18
C CYS A 47 27.86 -30.71 -1.75
N ILE A 48 27.55 -29.82 -2.69
CA ILE A 48 27.14 -28.44 -2.37
C ILE A 48 25.62 -28.47 -2.20
N TYR A 49 25.16 -28.33 -0.96
CA TYR A 49 23.73 -28.10 -0.68
C TYR A 49 23.45 -26.60 -0.83
N TYR A 50 22.69 -26.21 -1.85
CA TYR A 50 22.04 -24.92 -1.85
C TYR A 50 20.78 -25.03 -1.00
N ILE A 51 20.84 -24.50 0.20
CA ILE A 51 19.63 -24.20 0.98
C ILE A 51 19.12 -22.87 0.41
N SER A 52 18.08 -22.95 -0.41
CA SER A 52 17.29 -21.74 -0.70
C SER A 52 16.52 -21.47 0.58
N ASP A 53 16.95 -20.49 1.35
CA ASP A 53 16.12 -19.89 2.39
C ASP A 53 14.90 -19.30 1.68
N ASN A 54 13.82 -20.09 1.61
CA ASN A 54 12.49 -19.55 1.41
C ASN A 54 12.11 -18.83 2.72
N THR A 55 12.68 -17.68 2.97
CA THR A 55 12.00 -16.68 3.78
C THR A 55 10.75 -16.34 2.96
N SER A 56 9.61 -16.90 3.37
CA SER A 56 8.33 -16.42 2.90
C SER A 56 8.28 -14.96 3.33
N ASP A 57 8.55 -14.07 2.40
CA ASP A 57 8.38 -12.65 2.62
C ASP A 57 6.90 -12.46 2.97
N SER A 58 6.61 -12.27 4.27
CA SER A 58 5.24 -12.20 4.76
C SER A 58 4.62 -10.94 4.16
N GLN A 59 3.67 -11.13 3.25
CA GLN A 59 2.95 -10.04 2.64
C GLN A 59 2.17 -9.28 3.72
N ILE A 60 2.28 -7.96 3.73
CA ILE A 60 1.45 -7.10 4.57
C ILE A 60 -0.01 -7.15 4.08
N SER A 61 -0.95 -7.31 5.01
CA SER A 61 -2.38 -7.36 4.72
C SER A 61 -3.09 -6.16 5.36
N ILE A 62 -3.67 -5.30 4.57
CA ILE A 62 -4.35 -4.08 5.03
C ILE A 62 -5.71 -4.43 5.61
N ASN A 63 -5.77 -4.63 6.92
CA ASN A 63 -6.99 -5.11 7.61
C ASN A 63 -7.15 -4.59 9.04
N GLY A 64 -6.22 -3.71 9.51
CA GLY A 64 -6.19 -3.18 10.87
C GLY A 64 -5.73 -4.18 11.94
N ASN A 65 -5.10 -5.29 11.53
CA ASN A 65 -4.35 -6.19 12.39
C ASN A 65 -2.88 -6.07 12.05
N PHE A 66 -2.12 -5.43 12.91
CA PHE A 66 -0.72 -5.05 12.66
C PHE A 66 0.29 -6.14 13.02
N SER A 67 -0.12 -7.42 13.18
CA SER A 67 0.76 -8.52 13.55
C SER A 67 1.83 -8.84 12.49
N ASP A 68 1.55 -8.57 11.22
CA ASP A 68 2.46 -8.71 10.09
C ASP A 68 3.55 -7.63 10.04
N TRP A 69 3.40 -6.56 10.84
CA TRP A 69 4.39 -5.52 11.06
C TRP A 69 5.37 -5.79 12.21
N ASN A 70 5.20 -6.89 12.97
CA ASN A 70 5.99 -7.14 14.19
C ASN A 70 7.49 -7.30 13.91
N ASP A 71 7.85 -7.87 12.76
CA ASP A 71 9.23 -8.13 12.37
C ASP A 71 9.80 -7.02 11.45
N ILE A 72 9.01 -5.96 11.19
CA ILE A 72 9.44 -4.82 10.38
C ILE A 72 9.99 -3.73 11.29
N GLU A 73 11.14 -3.20 10.90
CA GLU A 73 11.79 -2.13 11.65
C GLU A 73 10.88 -0.90 11.76
N ARG A 74 10.78 -0.37 12.98
CA ARG A 74 10.13 0.91 13.24
C ARG A 74 11.16 2.00 13.32
N ILE A 75 10.98 3.02 12.49
CA ILE A 75 11.80 4.23 12.50
C ILE A 75 11.15 5.19 13.48
N PRO A 76 11.75 5.41 14.66
CA PRO A 76 11.21 6.35 15.64
C PRO A 76 11.34 7.77 15.12
N LEU A 77 10.32 8.58 15.36
CA LEU A 77 10.34 10.02 15.12
C LEU A 77 10.44 10.73 16.46
N GLN A 78 11.05 11.91 16.49
CA GLN A 78 11.08 12.69 17.73
C GLN A 78 9.67 13.24 17.96
N THR A 79 9.26 13.26 19.21
CA THR A 79 7.99 13.89 19.57
C THR A 79 8.09 15.39 19.36
N SER A 80 7.29 15.91 18.46
CA SER A 80 7.16 17.36 18.25
C SER A 80 6.41 18.02 19.41
N ASN A 81 6.63 19.32 19.60
CA ASN A 81 5.92 20.09 20.64
C ASN A 81 4.54 20.56 20.19
N ILE A 82 3.82 19.71 19.43
CA ILE A 82 2.45 20.01 19.00
C ILE A 82 1.45 19.75 20.13
N ALA A 83 0.39 20.56 20.19
CA ALA A 83 -0.59 20.47 21.27
C ALA A 83 -1.55 19.29 21.07
N THR A 84 -1.79 18.88 19.82
CA THR A 84 -2.77 17.86 19.46
C THR A 84 -2.11 16.48 19.31
N ALA A 85 -2.17 15.66 20.34
CA ALA A 85 -1.54 14.32 20.39
C ALA A 85 -1.98 13.38 19.26
N ASN A 86 -3.17 13.56 18.69
CA ASN A 86 -3.68 12.72 17.59
C ASN A 86 -2.95 12.94 16.25
N VAL A 87 -2.27 14.06 16.08
CA VAL A 87 -1.45 14.32 14.88
C VAL A 87 0.04 14.27 15.16
N ASP A 88 0.44 13.99 16.41
CA ASP A 88 1.84 13.83 16.84
C ASP A 88 2.37 12.48 16.29
N LEU A 89 3.26 12.51 15.30
CA LEU A 89 3.89 11.35 14.70
C LEU A 89 4.91 10.74 15.66
N VAL A 90 4.81 9.45 15.94
CA VAL A 90 5.70 8.74 16.87
C VAL A 90 6.69 7.85 16.15
N SER A 91 6.23 7.13 15.15
CA SER A 91 7.09 6.24 14.34
C SER A 91 6.44 5.91 13.02
N VAL A 92 7.26 5.47 12.08
CA VAL A 92 6.83 4.96 10.78
C VAL A 92 7.54 3.66 10.47
N SER A 93 6.99 2.87 9.56
CA SER A 93 7.65 1.70 8.97
C SER A 93 7.32 1.60 7.50
N THR A 94 8.21 0.99 6.75
CA THR A 94 8.05 0.74 5.32
C THR A 94 8.40 -0.70 5.01
N LYS A 95 7.71 -1.29 4.06
CA LYS A 95 8.07 -2.57 3.47
C LYS A 95 7.73 -2.56 1.98
N THR A 96 8.68 -2.96 1.16
CA THR A 96 8.43 -3.26 -0.25
C THR A 96 8.46 -4.77 -0.46
N ASP A 97 7.62 -5.26 -1.34
CA ASP A 97 7.71 -6.57 -1.96
C ASP A 97 7.66 -6.40 -3.49
N SER A 98 7.60 -7.47 -4.25
CA SER A 98 7.60 -7.43 -5.72
C SER A 98 6.38 -6.72 -6.34
N VAL A 99 5.36 -6.39 -5.54
CA VAL A 99 4.08 -5.83 -6.01
C VAL A 99 3.75 -4.51 -5.35
N PHE A 100 4.04 -4.38 -4.04
CA PHE A 100 3.53 -3.30 -3.21
C PHE A 100 4.62 -2.56 -2.43
N LEU A 101 4.37 -1.28 -2.21
CA LEU A 101 4.91 -0.49 -1.12
C LEU A 101 3.86 -0.43 -0.01
N SER A 102 4.20 -0.98 1.15
CA SER A 102 3.38 -0.96 2.38
C SER A 102 3.97 0.03 3.37
N LEU A 103 3.10 0.81 4.00
CA LEU A 103 3.46 1.92 4.86
C LEU A 103 2.69 1.81 6.19
N LEU A 104 3.37 1.99 7.30
CA LEU A 104 2.77 2.09 8.62
C LEU A 104 3.06 3.46 9.22
N THR A 105 2.03 4.11 9.71
CA THR A 105 2.08 5.37 10.45
C THR A 105 1.60 5.13 11.87
N VAL A 106 2.35 5.60 12.86
CA VAL A 106 1.97 5.56 14.28
C VAL A 106 1.91 6.96 14.84
N THR A 107 0.77 7.33 15.38
CA THR A 107 0.55 8.60 16.07
C THR A 107 0.46 8.36 17.58
N LYS A 108 0.62 9.40 18.39
CA LYS A 108 0.61 9.31 19.85
C LYS A 108 -0.77 8.96 20.42
N GLU A 109 -1.82 9.36 19.73
CA GLU A 109 -3.21 8.99 19.99
C GLU A 109 -3.91 8.70 18.65
N PRO A 110 -5.06 7.98 18.64
CA PRO A 110 -5.76 7.64 17.40
C PRO A 110 -6.10 8.88 16.57
N ILE A 111 -5.49 9.00 15.38
CA ILE A 111 -5.69 10.18 14.51
C ILE A 111 -7.13 10.28 14.02
N PHE A 112 -7.77 9.15 13.71
CA PHE A 112 -9.13 9.10 13.18
C PHE A 112 -10.20 8.83 14.25
N SER A 113 -9.95 9.24 15.50
CA SER A 113 -10.88 9.05 16.62
C SER A 113 -12.10 9.99 16.60
N SER A 114 -12.12 10.97 15.71
CA SER A 114 -13.23 11.94 15.57
C SER A 114 -13.36 12.44 14.13
N ASP A 115 -14.54 12.97 13.77
CA ASP A 115 -14.85 13.50 12.43
C ASP A 115 -14.21 14.89 12.14
N GLN A 116 -13.10 15.22 12.76
CA GLN A 116 -12.51 16.57 12.72
C GLN A 116 -11.63 16.84 11.48
N GLY A 117 -11.83 16.13 10.38
CA GLY A 117 -11.12 16.43 9.13
C GLY A 117 -9.60 16.17 9.18
N ARG A 118 -9.17 15.29 10.08
CA ARG A 118 -7.76 14.89 10.19
C ARG A 118 -7.30 14.12 8.98
N THR A 119 -6.06 14.34 8.60
CA THR A 119 -5.47 13.69 7.44
C THR A 119 -4.06 13.19 7.73
N ILE A 120 -3.70 12.09 7.09
CA ILE A 120 -2.31 11.68 6.91
C ILE A 120 -1.99 11.92 5.44
N ARG A 121 -0.86 12.58 5.18
CA ARG A 121 -0.30 12.76 3.84
C ARG A 121 1.07 12.13 3.80
N ILE A 122 1.32 11.39 2.74
CA ILE A 122 2.60 10.71 2.53
C ILE A 122 3.11 11.13 1.16
N LEU A 123 4.17 11.92 1.15
CA LEU A 123 4.87 12.36 -0.06
C LEU A 123 5.91 11.32 -0.44
N ILE A 124 5.92 10.90 -1.69
CA ILE A 124 6.77 9.82 -2.22
C ILE A 124 7.56 10.35 -3.42
N ASP A 125 8.87 10.32 -3.31
CA ASP A 125 9.84 10.51 -4.40
C ASP A 125 10.18 9.10 -4.91
N SER A 126 9.56 8.71 -6.00
CA SER A 126 9.60 7.34 -6.52
C SER A 126 10.74 7.11 -7.51
N ASP A 127 11.37 8.17 -8.02
CA ASP A 127 12.53 8.12 -8.92
C ASP A 127 13.84 8.59 -8.25
N ASN A 128 13.77 8.93 -6.95
CA ASN A 128 14.89 9.43 -6.15
C ASN A 128 15.57 10.66 -6.78
N ASN A 129 14.79 11.53 -7.40
CA ASN A 129 15.29 12.71 -8.12
C ASN A 129 14.69 13.99 -7.53
N THR A 130 15.44 14.71 -6.74
CA THR A 130 15.02 15.96 -6.10
C THR A 130 14.71 17.11 -7.09
N GLU A 131 14.93 16.92 -8.39
CA GLU A 131 14.65 17.91 -9.43
C GLU A 131 13.30 17.69 -10.14
N THR A 132 12.62 16.57 -9.88
CA THR A 132 11.27 16.25 -10.34
C THR A 132 10.25 16.39 -9.21
N GLY A 133 8.97 16.25 -9.50
CA GLY A 133 7.91 16.24 -8.48
C GLY A 133 7.71 17.55 -7.70
N TYR A 134 6.86 17.50 -6.70
CA TYR A 134 6.63 18.60 -5.77
C TYR A 134 7.87 18.84 -4.91
N PHE A 135 8.26 20.10 -4.81
CA PHE A 135 9.48 20.48 -4.10
C PHE A 135 9.30 20.45 -2.58
N VAL A 136 10.06 19.59 -1.94
CA VAL A 136 10.37 19.67 -0.50
C VAL A 136 11.89 19.62 -0.37
N PRO A 137 12.52 20.38 0.54
CA PRO A 137 13.97 20.28 0.71
C PRO A 137 14.44 18.84 0.94
N GLY A 138 15.26 18.31 0.02
CA GLY A 138 15.75 16.91 0.04
C GLY A 138 14.84 15.87 -0.59
N LEU A 139 13.66 16.26 -1.09
CA LEU A 139 12.69 15.38 -1.72
C LEU A 139 12.08 16.03 -2.99
N GLY A 140 11.89 15.25 -4.04
CA GLY A 140 11.10 15.62 -5.20
C GLY A 140 9.86 14.72 -5.28
N ALA A 141 8.74 15.11 -4.65
CA ALA A 141 7.61 14.21 -4.51
C ALA A 141 6.82 14.03 -5.80
N ASP A 142 6.96 12.87 -6.42
CA ASP A 142 6.20 12.47 -7.62
C ASP A 142 4.78 12.09 -7.29
N ASN A 143 4.59 11.49 -6.10
CA ASN A 143 3.31 10.99 -5.66
C ASN A 143 2.95 11.49 -4.25
N LEU A 144 1.63 11.58 -4.01
CA LEU A 144 1.04 11.89 -2.71
C LEU A 144 -0.02 10.85 -2.38
N ILE A 145 0.08 10.20 -1.22
CA ILE A 145 -1.05 9.49 -0.62
C ILE A 145 -1.73 10.45 0.36
N GLU A 146 -3.04 10.63 0.22
CA GLU A 146 -3.85 11.35 1.19
C GLU A 146 -4.89 10.41 1.80
N ILE A 147 -4.86 10.28 3.14
CA ILE A 147 -5.74 9.41 3.92
C ILE A 147 -6.66 10.30 4.76
N HIS A 148 -7.98 10.18 4.57
CA HIS A 148 -8.98 10.95 5.30
C HIS A 148 -10.32 10.21 5.33
N GLY A 149 -11.19 10.58 6.26
CA GLY A 149 -12.54 10.04 6.34
C GLY A 149 -12.60 8.52 6.59
N THR A 150 -13.81 8.03 6.75
CA THR A 150 -14.10 6.62 7.06
C THR A 150 -14.94 5.99 5.95
N LYS A 151 -14.49 4.90 5.36
CA LYS A 151 -15.25 4.08 4.40
C LYS A 151 -16.10 3.01 5.09
N ALA A 152 -15.51 2.28 6.05
CA ALA A 152 -16.15 1.17 6.73
C ALA A 152 -15.52 0.89 8.10
N LEU A 153 -16.34 0.37 9.02
CA LEU A 153 -15.88 -0.24 10.27
C LEU A 153 -15.85 -1.76 10.12
N LEU A 154 -14.74 -2.38 10.53
CA LEU A 154 -14.59 -3.82 10.55
C LEU A 154 -14.98 -4.43 11.92
N THR A 155 -15.24 -5.73 11.96
CA THR A 155 -15.66 -6.43 13.17
C THR A 155 -14.60 -6.47 14.29
N ASN A 156 -13.34 -6.22 13.97
CA ASN A 156 -12.20 -6.14 14.90
C ASN A 156 -11.92 -4.72 15.41
N ASN A 157 -12.86 -3.78 15.26
CA ASN A 157 -12.71 -2.34 15.54
C ASN A 157 -11.73 -1.60 14.62
N ALA A 158 -11.23 -2.23 13.59
CA ALA A 158 -10.46 -1.53 12.58
C ALA A 158 -11.37 -0.68 11.68
N THR A 159 -10.84 0.39 11.14
CA THR A 159 -11.52 1.32 10.23
C THR A 159 -10.82 1.32 8.88
N ILE A 160 -11.58 1.13 7.82
CA ILE A 160 -11.13 1.34 6.44
C ILE A 160 -11.35 2.79 6.07
N HIS A 161 -10.31 3.44 5.55
CA HIS A 161 -10.32 4.86 5.24
C HIS A 161 -10.55 5.16 3.77
N SER A 162 -11.07 6.35 3.52
CA SER A 162 -10.99 6.98 2.20
C SER A 162 -9.57 7.47 2.01
N SER A 163 -8.88 6.89 1.05
CA SER A 163 -7.48 7.22 0.75
C SER A 163 -7.25 7.17 -0.74
N SER A 164 -6.45 8.10 -1.21
CA SER A 164 -6.21 8.30 -2.63
C SER A 164 -4.72 8.52 -2.90
N LEU A 165 -4.26 7.98 -4.00
CA LEU A 165 -2.97 8.29 -4.61
C LEU A 165 -3.15 9.39 -5.63
N TYR A 166 -2.25 10.34 -5.62
CA TYR A 166 -2.15 11.42 -6.59
C TYR A 166 -0.79 11.40 -7.27
N ASP A 167 -0.76 11.79 -8.52
CA ASP A 167 0.46 11.95 -9.35
C ASP A 167 0.73 13.44 -9.55
N PHE A 168 1.99 13.85 -9.40
CA PHE A 168 2.37 15.25 -9.60
C PHE A 168 2.54 15.56 -11.09
N ASN A 169 1.92 16.63 -11.55
CA ASN A 169 2.09 17.12 -12.90
C ASN A 169 3.37 17.97 -13.04
N ASN A 170 4.43 17.37 -13.54
CA ASN A 170 5.73 18.01 -13.74
C ASN A 170 5.73 19.18 -14.77
N GLU A 171 4.62 19.44 -15.45
CA GLU A 171 4.47 20.66 -16.30
C GLU A 171 4.09 21.90 -15.48
N ARG A 172 3.72 21.72 -14.21
CA ARG A 172 3.36 22.78 -13.28
C ARG A 172 4.57 23.24 -12.47
N ASP A 173 4.41 24.38 -11.80
CA ASP A 173 5.39 24.85 -10.82
C ASP A 173 5.53 23.82 -9.69
N ARG A 174 6.75 23.49 -9.33
CA ARG A 174 7.07 22.47 -8.32
C ARG A 174 6.62 22.83 -6.91
N THR A 175 6.22 24.08 -6.68
CA THR A 175 5.63 24.55 -5.42
C THR A 175 4.09 24.61 -5.49
N ASP A 176 3.49 24.28 -6.63
CA ASP A 176 2.04 24.28 -6.79
C ASP A 176 1.42 23.00 -6.24
N TRP A 177 0.88 23.07 -5.01
CA TRP A 177 0.17 21.94 -4.41
C TRP A 177 -1.00 21.41 -5.25
N ASN A 178 -1.63 22.28 -6.06
CA ASN A 178 -2.74 21.88 -6.93
C ASN A 178 -2.29 21.17 -8.21
N ALA A 179 -0.99 20.90 -8.35
CA ALA A 179 -0.47 20.08 -9.43
C ALA A 179 -0.63 18.57 -9.17
N PHE A 180 -0.94 18.17 -7.94
CA PHE A 180 -1.31 16.80 -7.66
C PHE A 180 -2.68 16.46 -8.24
N THR A 181 -2.73 15.43 -9.09
CA THR A 181 -3.95 14.96 -9.76
C THR A 181 -4.27 13.53 -9.30
N TYR A 182 -5.56 13.28 -9.00
CA TYR A 182 -6.01 11.94 -8.58
C TYR A 182 -5.60 10.86 -9.59
N LEU A 183 -5.03 9.78 -9.09
CA LEU A 183 -4.63 8.63 -9.89
C LEU A 183 -5.50 7.41 -9.57
N THR A 184 -5.56 6.98 -8.33
CA THR A 184 -6.33 5.80 -7.89
C THR A 184 -6.62 5.83 -6.39
N ASP A 185 -7.52 4.96 -5.94
CA ASP A 185 -7.72 4.69 -4.50
C ASP A 185 -6.57 3.82 -3.95
N VAL A 186 -6.31 3.98 -2.66
CA VAL A 186 -5.29 3.24 -1.91
C VAL A 186 -5.95 2.42 -0.81
N ASP A 187 -5.53 1.18 -0.62
CA ASP A 187 -5.99 0.38 0.52
C ASP A 187 -5.39 0.91 1.82
N THR A 188 -6.27 1.22 2.79
CA THR A 188 -5.86 1.80 4.07
C THR A 188 -6.77 1.35 5.20
N ALA A 189 -6.19 0.95 6.32
CA ALA A 189 -6.91 0.60 7.53
C ALA A 189 -6.23 1.19 8.77
N SER A 190 -7.02 1.55 9.78
CA SER A 190 -6.52 1.97 11.08
C SER A 190 -7.18 1.23 12.24
N ASN A 191 -6.47 1.12 13.35
CA ASN A 191 -6.99 0.63 14.62
C ASN A 191 -6.13 1.19 15.77
N GLY A 192 -6.75 1.94 16.68
CA GLY A 192 -6.01 2.68 17.68
C GLY A 192 -5.06 3.71 17.05
N ASP A 193 -3.83 3.72 17.50
CA ASP A 193 -2.79 4.68 17.11
C ASP A 193 -2.10 4.33 15.77
N PHE A 194 -2.46 3.20 15.18
CA PHE A 194 -1.85 2.65 13.99
C PHE A 194 -2.70 2.88 12.76
N THR A 195 -2.06 3.27 11.66
CA THR A 195 -2.66 3.36 10.33
C THR A 195 -1.72 2.72 9.33
N GLU A 196 -2.20 1.73 8.61
CA GLU A 196 -1.47 1.06 7.54
C GLU A 196 -2.06 1.41 6.17
N SER A 197 -1.22 1.51 5.16
CA SER A 197 -1.63 1.73 3.77
C SER A 197 -0.74 0.95 2.82
N GLN A 198 -1.26 0.66 1.64
CA GLN A 198 -0.54 -0.11 0.63
C GLN A 198 -0.84 0.42 -0.76
N VAL A 199 0.22 0.67 -1.52
CA VAL A 199 0.14 1.15 -2.91
C VAL A 199 0.90 0.20 -3.83
N PRO A 200 0.34 -0.17 -4.99
CA PRO A 200 1.06 -0.97 -5.97
C PRO A 200 2.28 -0.22 -6.51
N LEU A 201 3.45 -0.87 -6.57
CA LEU A 201 4.68 -0.26 -7.09
C LEU A 201 4.54 0.23 -8.54
N PHE A 202 3.73 -0.44 -9.35
CA PHE A 202 3.50 -0.04 -10.74
C PHE A 202 2.79 1.33 -10.86
N GLU A 203 1.94 1.69 -9.88
CA GLU A 203 1.31 3.02 -9.82
C GLU A 203 2.33 4.11 -9.48
N LEU A 204 3.36 3.76 -8.73
CA LEU A 204 4.50 4.63 -8.43
C LEU A 204 5.55 4.63 -9.55
N ARG A 205 5.36 3.81 -10.60
CA ARG A 205 6.36 3.56 -11.66
C ARG A 205 7.69 3.04 -11.13
N ALA A 206 7.67 2.36 -9.99
CA ALA A 206 8.83 1.84 -9.27
C ALA A 206 8.84 0.31 -9.23
N GLN A 207 10.01 -0.26 -8.89
CA GLN A 207 10.23 -1.67 -8.64
C GLN A 207 10.74 -1.87 -7.21
N GLU A 208 10.70 -3.09 -6.70
CA GLU A 208 11.11 -3.45 -5.33
C GLU A 208 12.54 -2.98 -4.99
N SER A 209 13.44 -2.99 -5.96
CA SER A 209 14.85 -2.60 -5.78
C SER A 209 15.13 -1.12 -6.00
N ASP A 210 14.13 -0.34 -6.43
CA ASP A 210 14.35 1.06 -6.75
C ASP A 210 14.53 1.89 -5.47
N PRO A 211 15.37 2.93 -5.50
CA PRO A 211 15.51 3.84 -4.39
C PRO A 211 14.28 4.76 -4.31
N ILE A 212 13.57 4.70 -3.19
CA ILE A 212 12.38 5.52 -2.92
C ILE A 212 12.63 6.35 -1.67
N LYS A 213 12.16 7.58 -1.64
CA LYS A 213 12.18 8.45 -0.47
C LYS A 213 10.77 8.85 -0.06
N ILE A 214 10.51 8.92 1.24
CA ILE A 214 9.17 9.13 1.77
C ILE A 214 9.19 10.12 2.92
N LEU A 215 8.24 11.07 2.91
CA LEU A 215 8.01 12.04 3.97
C LEU A 215 6.54 11.95 4.44
N TRP A 216 6.33 11.88 5.74
CA TRP A 216 4.99 11.87 6.35
C TRP A 216 4.61 13.24 6.90
N LEU A 217 3.33 13.57 6.72
CA LEU A 217 2.70 14.73 7.34
C LEU A 217 1.35 14.31 7.91
N THR A 218 1.01 14.85 9.07
CA THR A 218 -0.32 14.72 9.67
C THR A 218 -0.91 16.09 9.92
N SER A 219 -2.22 16.23 9.87
CA SER A 219 -2.92 17.50 10.09
C SER A 219 -4.24 17.27 10.80
N ASP A 220 -4.60 18.18 11.72
CA ASP A 220 -5.88 18.18 12.43
C ASP A 220 -7.01 18.88 11.67
N GLY A 221 -6.71 19.49 10.52
CA GLY A 221 -7.66 20.27 9.74
C GLY A 221 -7.98 21.65 10.34
N MET A 222 -7.41 22.00 11.49
CA MET A 222 -7.62 23.29 12.18
C MET A 222 -6.36 24.17 12.22
N GLY A 223 -5.25 23.65 11.71
CA GLY A 223 -4.00 24.40 11.55
C GLY A 223 -2.79 23.76 12.21
N GLU A 224 -2.97 22.72 13.05
CA GLU A 224 -1.83 21.94 13.52
C GLU A 224 -1.42 20.90 12.49
N THR A 225 -0.13 20.82 12.25
CA THR A 225 0.49 19.87 11.33
C THR A 225 1.76 19.34 11.97
N ASP A 226 1.98 18.05 11.91
CA ASP A 226 3.26 17.43 12.21
C ASP A 226 3.89 16.89 10.93
N VAL A 227 5.20 16.94 10.88
CA VAL A 227 6.00 16.49 9.75
C VAL A 227 7.07 15.54 10.28
N SER A 228 7.28 14.40 9.64
CA SER A 228 8.37 13.53 10.03
C SER A 228 9.70 14.26 9.92
N GLU A 229 10.53 14.16 10.96
CA GLU A 229 11.84 14.84 11.02
C GLU A 229 12.86 14.22 10.06
N SER A 230 12.50 13.15 9.40
CA SER A 230 13.34 12.48 8.43
C SER A 230 12.56 12.14 7.17
N ILE A 231 13.25 12.27 6.04
CA ILE A 231 12.88 11.63 4.79
C ILE A 231 13.40 10.20 4.87
N VAL A 232 12.50 9.24 4.95
CA VAL A 232 12.84 7.82 5.05
C VAL A 232 13.24 7.30 3.69
N GLY A 233 14.45 6.70 3.60
CA GLY A 233 14.96 6.07 2.40
C GLY A 233 14.67 4.57 2.37
N ILE A 234 14.16 4.06 1.25
CA ILE A 234 14.09 2.64 0.90
C ILE A 234 15.12 2.40 -0.19
N ASN A 235 16.01 1.43 -0.01
CA ASN A 235 17.15 1.18 -0.89
C ASN A 235 18.05 2.42 -1.12
N THR A 236 17.96 3.41 -0.24
CA THR A 236 18.74 4.65 -0.26
C THR A 236 18.89 5.18 1.17
N GLU A 237 19.63 6.27 1.36
CA GLU A 237 19.86 6.85 2.68
C GLU A 237 18.63 7.58 3.22
N THR A 238 18.38 7.41 4.53
CA THR A 238 17.43 8.24 5.28
C THR A 238 18.08 9.58 5.61
N ILE A 239 17.39 10.68 5.34
CA ILE A 239 17.88 12.04 5.52
C ILE A 239 17.17 12.67 6.72
N LEU A 240 17.94 13.09 7.74
CA LEU A 240 17.39 13.88 8.84
C LEU A 240 17.13 15.31 8.35
N LEU A 241 15.90 15.78 8.55
CA LEU A 241 15.53 17.17 8.28
C LEU A 241 15.93 18.03 9.47
N ASN A 242 16.66 19.11 9.20
CA ASN A 242 16.95 20.09 10.23
C ASN A 242 15.75 21.04 10.38
N GLU A 243 15.35 21.35 11.62
CA GLU A 243 14.21 22.25 11.93
C GLU A 243 14.26 23.61 11.20
N ALA A 244 15.44 24.04 10.76
CA ALA A 244 15.63 25.27 10.01
C ALA A 244 15.03 25.29 8.59
N LEU A 245 14.55 24.16 8.08
CA LEU A 245 14.01 24.05 6.73
C LEU A 245 12.50 24.34 6.64
N PHE A 246 11.82 24.41 7.79
CA PHE A 246 10.35 24.61 7.87
C PHE A 246 9.95 25.88 8.65
N SER A 247 10.91 26.77 8.97
CA SER A 247 10.69 28.04 9.67
C SER A 247 10.42 29.22 8.74
#